data_72bcd90089c374c65ef0103e59e51aaf
#
_entry.id   72bcd90089c374c65ef0103e59e51aaf
#
_cell.length_a   1.000
_cell.length_b   1.000
_cell.length_c   1.000
_cell.angle_alpha   90.00
_cell.angle_beta   90.00
_cell.angle_gamma   90.00
#
_symmetry.space_group_name_H-M   'P 1'
#
loop_
_entity.id
_entity.type
_entity.pdbx_description
1 polymer ?
#
loop_
_entity_poly.entity_id
_entity_poly.type
_entity_poly.pdbx_seq_one_letter_code
_entity_poly.pdbx_strand_id
1 'polypeptide(L)'
;EIILSKDVDNIIIASPADTHKNYIIKSLLNNKNVFVEKPLCLSLKDAMEIKKLSSEVNKIVFVGHLLHYHNGFNELKNIIKLGKIGNLQIIKANRLNFGAVRQKESVLFDLASHDISMILSITEAMPKKVEVNAIFNNSKKIADYINVLLYFENDLTAVINSDWISPYK
;
A
#
# COMPACT_ATOMS: atom_id res chain seq x y z
N GLU A 1 -19.54 -18.52 -3.02
CA GLU A 1 -20.51 -19.24 -2.16
C GLU A 1 -20.36 -18.81 -0.70
N ILE A 2 -19.15 -18.81 -0.11
CA ILE A 2 -18.93 -18.43 1.30
C ILE A 2 -19.39 -17.00 1.60
N ILE A 3 -19.24 -16.07 0.66
CA ILE A 3 -19.67 -14.66 0.79
C ILE A 3 -21.20 -14.56 0.98
N LEU A 4 -21.95 -15.52 0.46
CA LEU A 4 -23.42 -15.54 0.53
C LEU A 4 -23.93 -16.24 1.80
N SER A 5 -23.07 -16.92 2.55
CA SER A 5 -23.47 -17.62 3.79
C SER A 5 -23.91 -16.63 4.86
N LYS A 6 -25.00 -16.94 5.55
CA LYS A 6 -25.47 -16.17 6.72
C LYS A 6 -24.65 -16.43 7.99
N ASP A 7 -23.92 -17.53 8.02
CA ASP A 7 -23.12 -17.95 9.18
C ASP A 7 -21.71 -17.30 9.18
N VAL A 8 -21.39 -16.46 8.19
CA VAL A 8 -20.10 -15.81 8.07
C VAL A 8 -20.29 -14.31 8.11
N ASP A 9 -19.63 -13.62 9.03
CA ASP A 9 -19.67 -12.16 9.19
C ASP A 9 -18.47 -11.44 8.57
N ASN A 10 -17.34 -12.13 8.44
CA ASN A 10 -16.07 -11.55 8.02
C ASN A 10 -15.46 -12.37 6.88
N ILE A 11 -14.94 -11.71 5.86
CA ILE A 11 -14.27 -12.32 4.71
C ILE A 11 -12.81 -11.90 4.67
N ILE A 12 -11.91 -12.87 4.51
CA ILE A 12 -10.49 -12.63 4.24
C ILE A 12 -10.25 -12.83 2.75
N ILE A 13 -9.68 -11.82 2.08
CA ILE A 13 -9.35 -11.84 0.66
C ILE A 13 -7.83 -11.84 0.51
N ALA A 14 -7.28 -12.98 0.08
CA ALA A 14 -5.86 -13.19 -0.20
C ALA A 14 -5.67 -13.71 -1.64
N SER A 15 -6.50 -13.27 -2.55
CA SER A 15 -6.47 -13.60 -3.98
C SER A 15 -5.55 -12.64 -4.75
N PRO A 16 -5.32 -12.80 -6.06
CA PRO A 16 -4.58 -11.83 -6.87
C PRO A 16 -5.20 -10.43 -6.84
N ALA A 17 -4.35 -9.39 -6.82
CA ALA A 17 -4.74 -7.99 -6.62
C ALA A 17 -5.83 -7.47 -7.59
N ASP A 18 -5.81 -7.95 -8.83
CA ASP A 18 -6.82 -7.62 -9.86
C ASP A 18 -8.23 -8.14 -9.55
N THR A 19 -8.36 -9.05 -8.60
CA THR A 19 -9.64 -9.63 -8.17
C THR A 19 -10.20 -8.98 -6.89
N HIS A 20 -9.39 -8.23 -6.15
CA HIS A 20 -9.73 -7.70 -4.84
C HIS A 20 -11.02 -6.88 -4.87
N LYS A 21 -11.11 -5.89 -5.77
CA LYS A 21 -12.29 -5.03 -5.88
C LYS A 21 -13.59 -5.84 -5.95
N ASN A 22 -13.63 -6.83 -6.85
CA ASN A 22 -14.87 -7.59 -7.09
C ASN A 22 -15.31 -8.35 -5.83
N TYR A 23 -14.35 -8.98 -5.13
CA TYR A 23 -14.66 -9.70 -3.89
C TYR A 23 -15.02 -8.76 -2.75
N ILE A 24 -14.36 -7.60 -2.63
CA ILE A 24 -14.70 -6.58 -1.62
C ILE A 24 -16.13 -6.08 -1.83
N ILE A 25 -16.46 -5.61 -3.03
CA ILE A 25 -17.81 -5.11 -3.35
C ILE A 25 -18.86 -6.17 -3.07
N LYS A 26 -18.65 -7.41 -3.55
CA LYS A 26 -19.56 -8.53 -3.30
C LYS A 26 -19.75 -8.82 -1.81
N SER A 27 -18.68 -8.75 -1.02
CA SER A 27 -18.74 -8.97 0.42
C SER A 27 -19.51 -7.87 1.15
N LEU A 28 -19.23 -6.60 0.81
CA LEU A 28 -19.92 -5.45 1.38
C LEU A 28 -21.42 -5.47 1.10
N LEU A 29 -21.83 -5.76 -0.15
CA LEU A 29 -23.23 -5.90 -0.55
C LEU A 29 -23.95 -7.07 0.16
N ASN A 30 -23.20 -8.04 0.66
CA ASN A 30 -23.71 -9.13 1.46
C ASN A 30 -23.51 -8.92 2.97
N ASN A 31 -23.34 -7.66 3.39
CA ASN A 31 -23.27 -7.25 4.79
C ASN A 31 -22.08 -7.86 5.56
N LYS A 32 -20.93 -8.09 4.89
CA LYS A 32 -19.71 -8.67 5.48
C LYS A 32 -18.65 -7.59 5.71
N ASN A 33 -17.89 -7.72 6.81
CA ASN A 33 -16.62 -7.02 6.94
C ASN A 33 -15.56 -7.70 6.09
N VAL A 34 -14.55 -6.96 5.68
CA VAL A 34 -13.50 -7.46 4.79
C VAL A 34 -12.12 -7.17 5.35
N PHE A 35 -11.30 -8.20 5.47
CA PHE A 35 -9.85 -8.08 5.48
C PHE A 35 -9.35 -8.41 4.08
N VAL A 36 -8.52 -7.54 3.50
CA VAL A 36 -7.94 -7.78 2.17
C VAL A 36 -6.44 -7.58 2.19
N GLU A 37 -5.69 -8.45 1.50
CA GLU A 37 -4.27 -8.25 1.27
C GLU A 37 -3.98 -6.99 0.47
N LYS A 38 -2.79 -6.45 0.64
CA LYS A 38 -2.32 -5.31 -0.17
C LYS A 38 -2.05 -5.75 -1.64
N PRO A 39 -2.23 -4.85 -2.60
CA PRO A 39 -2.88 -3.54 -2.50
C PRO A 39 -4.40 -3.67 -2.39
N LEU A 40 -5.06 -2.68 -1.81
CA LEU A 40 -6.54 -2.66 -1.74
C LEU A 40 -7.18 -2.93 -3.11
N CYS A 41 -6.69 -2.24 -4.13
CA CYS A 41 -7.06 -2.35 -5.54
C CYS A 41 -6.01 -1.67 -6.42
N LEU A 42 -6.18 -1.68 -7.74
CA LEU A 42 -5.19 -1.19 -8.71
C LEU A 42 -5.56 0.18 -9.32
N SER A 43 -6.61 0.85 -8.84
CA SER A 43 -6.97 2.19 -9.28
C SER A 43 -7.57 3.06 -8.17
N LEU A 44 -7.32 4.37 -8.24
CA LEU A 44 -7.94 5.33 -7.32
C LEU A 44 -9.47 5.32 -7.41
N LYS A 45 -10.02 5.19 -8.63
CA LYS A 45 -11.47 5.11 -8.84
C LYS A 45 -12.08 3.97 -8.05
N ASP A 46 -11.46 2.79 -8.10
CA ASP A 46 -11.93 1.60 -7.39
C ASP A 46 -11.81 1.76 -5.88
N ALA A 47 -10.72 2.36 -5.39
CA ALA A 47 -10.54 2.66 -3.98
C ALA A 47 -11.63 3.60 -3.43
N MET A 48 -11.99 4.63 -4.20
CA MET A 48 -13.05 5.57 -3.84
C MET A 48 -14.43 4.91 -3.83
N GLU A 49 -14.72 4.02 -4.79
CA GLU A 49 -15.94 3.24 -4.83
C GLU A 49 -16.07 2.30 -3.60
N ILE A 50 -14.99 1.58 -3.28
CA ILE A 50 -14.93 0.72 -2.09
C ILE A 50 -15.17 1.53 -0.82
N LYS A 51 -14.47 2.67 -0.67
CA LYS A 51 -14.60 3.56 0.48
C LYS A 51 -16.03 4.05 0.65
N LYS A 52 -16.65 4.50 -0.44
CA LYS A 52 -18.03 4.99 -0.44
C LYS A 52 -18.99 3.88 0.00
N LEU A 53 -18.94 2.71 -0.65
CA LEU A 53 -19.80 1.59 -0.34
C LEU A 53 -19.63 1.09 1.10
N SER A 54 -18.38 0.96 1.58
CA SER A 54 -18.08 0.59 2.96
C SER A 54 -18.77 1.49 3.97
N SER A 55 -18.77 2.81 3.72
CA SER A 55 -19.46 3.80 4.55
C SER A 55 -20.99 3.67 4.47
N GLU A 56 -21.54 3.47 3.27
CA GLU A 56 -22.99 3.33 3.05
C GLU A 56 -23.58 2.12 3.74
N VAL A 57 -22.88 0.97 3.71
CA VAL A 57 -23.35 -0.26 4.34
C VAL A 57 -22.86 -0.42 5.79
N ASN A 58 -22.11 0.55 6.31
CA ASN A 58 -21.52 0.54 7.66
C ASN A 58 -20.72 -0.75 7.95
N LYS A 59 -19.82 -1.13 7.02
CA LYS A 59 -18.93 -2.30 7.14
C LYS A 59 -17.48 -1.89 7.01
N ILE A 60 -16.61 -2.62 7.71
CA ILE A 60 -15.18 -2.36 7.75
C ILE A 60 -14.51 -3.03 6.55
N VAL A 61 -13.64 -2.27 5.87
CA VAL A 61 -12.64 -2.81 4.95
C VAL A 61 -11.26 -2.53 5.55
N PHE A 62 -10.57 -3.58 5.91
CA PHE A 62 -9.23 -3.51 6.50
C PHE A 62 -8.19 -4.02 5.50
N VAL A 63 -7.15 -3.22 5.22
CA VAL A 63 -6.08 -3.59 4.29
C VAL A 63 -4.87 -4.14 5.05
N GLY A 64 -4.36 -5.27 4.60
CA GLY A 64 -3.26 -6.02 5.22
C GLY A 64 -1.88 -5.36 5.06
N HIS A 65 -1.70 -4.15 5.55
CA HIS A 65 -0.38 -3.50 5.63
C HIS A 65 0.43 -4.06 6.80
N LEU A 66 0.87 -5.31 6.67
CA LEU A 66 1.49 -6.10 7.74
C LEU A 66 2.70 -5.44 8.42
N LEU A 67 3.46 -4.61 7.70
CA LEU A 67 4.65 -3.95 8.26
C LEU A 67 4.31 -2.94 9.37
N HIS A 68 3.08 -2.45 9.45
CA HIS A 68 2.62 -1.61 10.56
C HIS A 68 2.58 -2.36 11.91
N TYR A 69 2.55 -3.69 11.88
CA TYR A 69 2.55 -4.55 13.06
C TYR A 69 3.93 -5.11 13.41
N HIS A 70 4.95 -4.77 12.60
CA HIS A 70 6.32 -5.21 12.85
C HIS A 70 6.92 -4.46 14.05
N ASN A 71 7.42 -5.19 15.06
CA ASN A 71 7.93 -4.59 16.30
C ASN A 71 9.03 -3.55 16.06
N GLY A 72 9.98 -3.83 15.15
CA GLY A 72 11.04 -2.87 14.79
C GLY A 72 10.51 -1.58 14.18
N PHE A 73 9.44 -1.65 13.36
CA PHE A 73 8.81 -0.45 12.81
C PHE A 73 8.07 0.36 13.88
N ASN A 74 7.40 -0.31 14.80
CA ASN A 74 6.73 0.34 15.91
C ASN A 74 7.74 1.02 16.85
N GLU A 75 8.89 0.38 17.13
CA GLU A 75 9.96 0.99 17.92
C GLU A 75 10.59 2.19 17.18
N LEU A 76 10.82 2.09 15.87
CA LEU A 76 11.28 3.23 15.08
C LEU A 76 10.33 4.43 15.20
N LYS A 77 9.03 4.21 15.06
CA LYS A 77 8.01 5.28 15.26
C LYS A 77 8.07 5.88 16.66
N ASN A 78 8.25 5.05 17.68
CA ASN A 78 8.40 5.48 19.07
C ASN A 78 9.65 6.36 19.27
N ILE A 79 10.80 5.94 18.73
CA ILE A 79 12.07 6.70 18.76
C ILE A 79 11.90 8.08 18.10
N ILE A 80 11.23 8.12 16.93
CA ILE A 80 10.94 9.37 16.22
C ILE A 80 10.03 10.27 17.06
N LYS A 81 8.92 9.73 17.56
CA LYS A 81 7.92 10.45 18.36
C LYS A 81 8.52 11.05 19.64
N LEU A 82 9.46 10.35 20.26
CA LEU A 82 10.19 10.81 21.45
C LEU A 82 11.30 11.83 21.12
N GLY A 83 11.50 12.19 19.86
CA GLY A 83 12.52 13.14 19.42
C GLY A 83 13.97 12.65 19.60
N LYS A 84 14.18 11.34 19.82
CA LYS A 84 15.52 10.78 20.12
C LYS A 84 16.52 10.93 18.97
N ILE A 85 16.06 11.10 17.74
CA ILE A 85 16.89 11.31 16.55
C ILE A 85 16.74 12.72 15.96
N GLY A 86 16.10 13.62 16.69
CA GLY A 86 15.82 14.98 16.22
C GLY A 86 14.74 15.06 15.15
N ASN A 87 14.70 16.19 14.45
CA ASN A 87 13.71 16.41 13.38
C ASN A 87 14.07 15.61 12.13
N LEU A 88 13.08 14.94 11.56
CA LEU A 88 13.24 14.23 10.28
C LEU A 88 13.44 15.24 9.15
N GLN A 89 14.50 15.05 8.38
CA GLN A 89 14.77 15.82 7.17
C GLN A 89 14.61 14.98 5.92
N ILE A 90 15.10 13.73 5.96
CA ILE A 90 15.04 12.79 4.84
C ILE A 90 14.66 11.41 5.36
N ILE A 91 13.69 10.77 4.68
CA ILE A 91 13.40 9.34 4.83
C ILE A 91 13.80 8.66 3.52
N LYS A 92 14.64 7.62 3.59
CA LYS A 92 15.02 6.81 2.42
C LYS A 92 14.53 5.39 2.61
N ALA A 93 13.77 4.88 1.64
CA ALA A 93 13.31 3.51 1.56
C ALA A 93 13.77 2.88 0.25
N ASN A 94 14.45 1.75 0.35
CA ASN A 94 14.89 0.98 -0.81
C ASN A 94 14.32 -0.43 -0.69
N ARG A 95 13.55 -0.82 -1.70
CA ARG A 95 12.98 -2.17 -1.83
C ARG A 95 13.36 -2.73 -3.19
N LEU A 96 14.59 -3.18 -3.22
CA LEU A 96 15.24 -3.68 -4.43
C LEU A 96 15.23 -5.20 -4.36
N ASN A 97 14.82 -5.85 -5.42
CA ASN A 97 14.74 -7.30 -5.46
C ASN A 97 14.94 -7.82 -6.89
N PHE A 98 15.82 -8.78 -7.07
CA PHE A 98 15.83 -9.56 -8.30
C PHE A 98 14.84 -10.72 -8.13
N GLY A 99 13.67 -10.58 -8.72
CA GLY A 99 12.58 -11.50 -8.45
C GLY A 99 11.58 -11.67 -9.59
N ALA A 100 10.43 -12.24 -9.27
CA ALA A 100 9.37 -12.47 -10.24
C ALA A 100 8.74 -11.16 -10.70
N VAL A 101 8.93 -10.82 -11.97
CA VAL A 101 8.26 -9.70 -12.63
C VAL A 101 6.76 -9.98 -12.70
N ARG A 102 5.95 -9.04 -12.18
CA ARG A 102 4.50 -9.16 -12.24
C ARG A 102 3.98 -8.74 -13.62
N GLN A 103 2.87 -9.34 -14.03
CA GLN A 103 2.25 -9.04 -15.33
C GLN A 103 0.99 -8.19 -15.23
N LYS A 104 0.40 -8.06 -14.03
CA LYS A 104 -0.89 -7.38 -13.81
C LYS A 104 -0.78 -6.17 -12.90
N GLU A 105 0.25 -6.08 -12.09
CA GLU A 105 0.50 -4.97 -11.17
C GLU A 105 1.92 -4.45 -11.34
N SER A 106 2.14 -3.15 -11.15
CA SER A 106 3.46 -2.53 -11.22
C SER A 106 4.21 -2.68 -9.89
N VAL A 107 5.52 -2.45 -9.93
CA VAL A 107 6.37 -2.39 -8.74
C VAL A 107 5.86 -1.37 -7.70
N LEU A 108 5.12 -0.34 -8.15
CA LEU A 108 4.45 0.61 -7.26
C LEU A 108 3.46 -0.08 -6.31
N PHE A 109 2.58 -0.92 -6.87
CA PHE A 109 1.56 -1.63 -6.09
C PHE A 109 2.12 -2.83 -5.34
N ASP A 110 3.06 -3.57 -5.95
CA ASP A 110 3.62 -4.77 -5.33
C ASP A 110 4.60 -4.43 -4.19
N LEU A 111 5.54 -3.52 -4.42
CA LEU A 111 6.62 -3.24 -3.49
C LEU A 111 6.49 -1.89 -2.77
N ALA A 112 6.40 -0.79 -3.52
CA ALA A 112 6.46 0.55 -2.93
C ALA A 112 5.25 0.90 -2.08
N SER A 113 4.10 0.25 -2.26
CA SER A 113 2.92 0.45 -1.43
C SER A 113 3.19 0.23 0.06
N HIS A 114 4.09 -0.70 0.41
CA HIS A 114 4.53 -0.91 1.78
C HIS A 114 5.27 0.31 2.33
N ASP A 115 6.25 0.82 1.59
CA ASP A 115 7.10 1.93 2.03
C ASP A 115 6.31 3.24 2.07
N ILE A 116 5.43 3.47 1.08
CA ILE A 116 4.51 4.60 1.10
C ILE A 116 3.63 4.57 2.36
N SER A 117 3.03 3.42 2.68
CA SER A 117 2.17 3.30 3.85
C SER A 117 2.93 3.55 5.16
N MET A 118 4.16 3.04 5.27
CA MET A 118 5.03 3.26 6.43
C MET A 118 5.42 4.73 6.57
N ILE A 119 5.81 5.39 5.47
CA ILE A 119 6.18 6.81 5.47
C ILE A 119 4.99 7.68 5.88
N LEU A 120 3.81 7.44 5.33
CA LEU A 120 2.59 8.16 5.72
C LEU A 120 2.24 7.94 7.20
N SER A 121 2.52 6.75 7.74
CA SER A 121 2.34 6.47 9.18
C SER A 121 3.39 7.13 10.09
N ILE A 122 4.60 7.40 9.59
CA ILE A 122 5.63 8.14 10.32
C ILE A 122 5.34 9.64 10.31
N THR A 123 4.95 10.17 9.15
CA THR A 123 4.75 11.61 8.95
C THR A 123 3.38 12.09 9.46
N GLU A 124 2.42 11.18 9.57
CA GLU A 124 1.01 11.47 9.88
C GLU A 124 0.42 12.57 8.97
N ALA A 125 0.99 12.74 7.77
CA ALA A 125 0.65 13.80 6.83
C ALA A 125 0.63 13.30 5.39
N MET A 126 -0.13 13.97 4.54
CA MET A 126 -0.06 13.78 3.09
C MET A 126 1.06 14.65 2.49
N PRO A 127 1.78 14.16 1.48
CA PRO A 127 2.77 14.97 0.79
C PRO A 127 2.11 16.13 0.02
N LYS A 128 2.74 17.30 0.03
CA LYS A 128 2.31 18.48 -0.74
C LYS A 128 2.66 18.37 -2.22
N LYS A 129 3.68 17.57 -2.55
CA LYS A 129 4.13 17.32 -3.92
C LYS A 129 4.64 15.91 -4.04
N VAL A 130 4.41 15.30 -5.20
CA VAL A 130 4.92 13.96 -5.56
C VAL A 130 5.61 14.05 -6.91
N GLU A 131 6.82 13.49 -7.00
CA GLU A 131 7.52 13.28 -8.27
C GLU A 131 7.78 11.78 -8.44
N VAL A 132 7.62 11.28 -9.66
CA VAL A 132 7.80 9.86 -9.97
C VAL A 132 8.59 9.71 -11.27
N ASN A 133 9.67 8.92 -11.21
CA ASN A 133 10.37 8.40 -12.36
C ASN A 133 10.12 6.90 -12.45
N ALA A 134 9.81 6.38 -13.63
CA ALA A 134 9.50 4.98 -13.84
C ALA A 134 10.21 4.42 -15.07
N ILE A 135 10.65 3.17 -15.01
CA ILE A 135 11.24 2.43 -16.12
C ILE A 135 10.36 1.23 -16.44
N PHE A 136 10.12 1.01 -17.73
CA PHE A 136 9.23 0.00 -18.30
C PHE A 136 10.03 -0.91 -19.23
N ASN A 137 10.67 -1.95 -18.70
CA ASN A 137 11.52 -2.86 -19.50
C ASN A 137 10.72 -4.03 -20.08
N ASN A 138 9.89 -4.68 -19.25
CA ASN A 138 9.19 -5.91 -19.61
C ASN A 138 7.80 -5.65 -20.19
N SER A 139 7.21 -4.50 -19.93
CA SER A 139 5.90 -4.12 -20.43
C SER A 139 5.82 -2.59 -20.59
N LYS A 140 5.17 -2.12 -21.66
CA LYS A 140 4.94 -0.67 -21.86
C LYS A 140 3.93 -0.08 -20.86
N LYS A 141 3.26 -0.91 -20.06
CA LYS A 141 2.19 -0.48 -19.14
C LYS A 141 2.49 -0.73 -17.67
N ILE A 142 3.49 -1.57 -17.38
CA ILE A 142 3.81 -2.01 -16.03
C ILE A 142 5.25 -1.60 -15.73
N ALA A 143 5.42 -0.71 -14.75
CA ALA A 143 6.74 -0.26 -14.34
C ALA A 143 7.48 -1.36 -13.57
N ASP A 144 8.73 -1.62 -13.97
CA ASP A 144 9.65 -2.56 -13.34
C ASP A 144 10.54 -1.88 -12.30
N TYR A 145 10.76 -0.59 -12.44
CA TYR A 145 11.47 0.28 -11.51
C TYR A 145 10.70 1.56 -11.30
N ILE A 146 10.68 2.05 -10.07
CA ILE A 146 10.23 3.40 -9.74
C ILE A 146 11.17 4.06 -8.75
N ASN A 147 11.32 5.38 -8.93
CA ASN A 147 11.84 6.30 -7.94
C ASN A 147 10.72 7.30 -7.63
N VAL A 148 10.34 7.40 -6.36
CA VAL A 148 9.28 8.30 -5.89
C VAL A 148 9.87 9.27 -4.88
N LEU A 149 9.64 10.57 -5.09
CA LEU A 149 9.94 11.61 -4.12
C LEU A 149 8.62 12.17 -3.58
N LEU A 150 8.50 12.16 -2.27
CA LEU A 150 7.37 12.71 -1.54
C LEU A 150 7.86 13.92 -0.76
N TYR A 151 7.36 15.10 -1.08
CA TYR A 151 7.70 16.35 -0.39
C TYR A 151 6.60 16.68 0.60
N PHE A 152 6.97 16.81 1.86
CA PHE A 152 6.06 17.17 2.95
C PHE A 152 6.22 18.63 3.35
N GLU A 153 5.36 19.09 4.24
CA GLU A 153 5.59 20.34 4.96
C GLU A 153 6.87 20.22 5.82
N ASN A 154 7.41 21.35 6.28
CA ASN A 154 8.64 21.41 7.09
C ASN A 154 9.90 20.82 6.41
N ASP A 155 9.98 20.92 5.09
CA ASP A 155 11.12 20.49 4.26
C ASP A 155 11.50 19.01 4.37
N LEU A 156 10.67 18.19 4.98
CA LEU A 156 10.85 16.75 4.98
C LEU A 156 10.64 16.18 3.56
N THR A 157 11.60 15.41 3.10
CA THR A 157 11.53 14.67 1.84
C THR A 157 11.65 13.17 2.08
N ALA A 158 10.75 12.38 1.48
CA ALA A 158 10.93 10.93 1.43
C ALA A 158 11.30 10.48 0.01
N VAL A 159 12.27 9.58 -0.08
CA VAL A 159 12.78 8.99 -1.33
C VAL A 159 12.54 7.49 -1.28
N ILE A 160 11.80 6.97 -2.22
CA ILE A 160 11.48 5.55 -2.33
C ILE A 160 12.04 5.03 -3.65
N ASN A 161 12.86 3.99 -3.59
CA ASN A 161 13.32 3.23 -4.74
C ASN A 161 12.78 1.82 -4.66
N SER A 162 12.08 1.37 -5.68
CA SER A 162 11.57 0.00 -5.74
C SER A 162 11.71 -0.58 -7.14
N ASP A 163 12.22 -1.79 -7.22
CA ASP A 163 12.34 -2.52 -8.48
C ASP A 163 12.40 -4.04 -8.30
N TRP A 164 12.21 -4.73 -9.44
CA TRP A 164 12.35 -6.18 -9.57
C TRP A 164 13.62 -6.60 -10.31
N ILE A 165 14.43 -5.64 -10.75
CA ILE A 165 15.53 -5.84 -11.68
C ILE A 165 16.91 -5.63 -11.07
N SER A 166 16.99 -5.13 -9.85
CA SER A 166 18.26 -4.95 -9.14
C SER A 166 18.87 -6.31 -8.77
N PRO A 167 20.15 -6.53 -9.12
CA PRO A 167 20.86 -7.78 -8.79
C PRO A 167 21.19 -7.87 -7.29
N TYR A 168 21.02 -6.81 -6.54
CA TYR A 168 21.32 -6.71 -5.10
C TYR A 168 20.05 -6.43 -4.32
N LYS A 169 19.99 -6.99 -3.12
CA LYS A 169 18.97 -6.69 -2.11
C LYS A 169 19.45 -5.59 -1.20
#